data_51360e090874537724adc59c2e0a8a42
#
_entry.id   51360e090874537724adc59c2e0a8a42
#
_cell.length_a   1.000
_cell.length_b   1.000
_cell.length_c   1.000
_cell.angle_alpha   90.00
_cell.angle_beta   90.00
_cell.angle_gamma   90.00
#
_symmetry.space_group_name_H-M   'P 1'
#
loop_
_entity.id
_entity.type
_entity.pdbx_description
1 polymer ?
#
loop_
_entity_poly.entity_id
_entity_poly.type
_entity_poly.pdbx_seq_one_letter_code
_entity_poly.pdbx_strand_id
1 'polypeptide(L)'
;MQYQSFSPRQNATLFWWTKPEHQNRDGLICDGSIRSGKTVSMAIGFIMWSMASFDKQNFAICGRTIEALRRNVIVHIPTWLEGMFEVTERRSENKMVVTIGNRSNTYYLFGGRDESSYTLIQGITLAGVLFDEVALMPRSFVEQAMARCSVSGSKFWFNCNPESPGHWFYKEWIRKAAERNMLYLHFTMDDNLSLDEKIKARYEGMYSGVFYDRYIRGLWTVAEGLIYTMFNKDYHVVPVSYTHLR
;
A
#
# COMPACT_ATOMS: atom_id res chain seq x y z
N MET A 1 18.80 -13.29 -13.17
CA MET A 1 17.38 -12.97 -13.40
C MET A 1 17.29 -12.14 -14.67
N GLN A 2 16.53 -12.55 -15.68
CA GLN A 2 16.26 -11.65 -16.80
C GLN A 2 15.19 -10.66 -16.32
N TYR A 3 15.57 -9.38 -16.16
CA TYR A 3 14.60 -8.33 -15.91
C TYR A 3 13.79 -8.11 -17.18
N GLN A 4 12.49 -8.31 -17.11
CA GLN A 4 11.58 -7.86 -18.13
C GLN A 4 11.26 -6.37 -17.92
N SER A 5 10.91 -5.67 -19.00
CA SER A 5 10.49 -4.27 -18.92
C SER A 5 9.25 -4.13 -18.04
N PHE A 6 9.14 -3.02 -17.30
CA PHE A 6 7.93 -2.70 -16.56
C PHE A 6 6.73 -2.51 -17.48
N SER A 7 5.56 -2.96 -17.08
CA SER A 7 4.31 -2.71 -17.79
C SER A 7 3.95 -1.22 -17.81
N PRO A 8 3.04 -0.78 -18.69
CA PRO A 8 2.57 0.62 -18.68
C PRO A 8 2.06 1.09 -17.32
N ARG A 9 1.38 0.21 -16.57
CA ARG A 9 0.84 0.53 -15.24
C ARG A 9 1.93 0.62 -14.17
N GLN A 10 2.90 -0.29 -14.21
CA GLN A 10 4.09 -0.20 -13.36
C GLN A 10 4.90 1.06 -13.66
N ASN A 11 5.10 1.41 -14.95
CA ASN A 11 5.76 2.66 -15.34
C ASN A 11 4.97 3.89 -14.87
N ALA A 12 3.64 3.86 -14.95
CA ALA A 12 2.82 4.93 -14.38
C ALA A 12 3.08 5.09 -12.87
N THR A 13 3.19 3.97 -12.12
CA THR A 13 3.51 4.00 -10.69
C THR A 13 4.90 4.56 -10.40
N LEU A 14 5.90 4.19 -11.21
CA LEU A 14 7.28 4.66 -11.04
C LEU A 14 7.42 6.16 -11.25
N PHE A 15 6.71 6.73 -12.23
CA PHE A 15 6.95 8.08 -12.75
C PHE A 15 5.76 9.05 -12.65
N TRP A 16 4.65 8.72 -11.95
CA TRP A 16 3.48 9.59 -11.86
C TRP A 16 3.81 11.00 -11.37
N TRP A 17 4.71 11.11 -10.42
CA TRP A 17 5.14 12.35 -9.78
C TRP A 17 5.95 13.28 -10.71
N THR A 18 6.46 12.78 -11.82
CA THR A 18 7.14 13.58 -12.85
C THR A 18 6.17 14.19 -13.86
N LYS A 19 4.92 13.72 -13.90
CA LYS A 19 3.91 14.15 -14.86
C LYS A 19 3.29 15.49 -14.42
N PRO A 20 3.26 16.52 -15.28
CA PRO A 20 2.70 17.82 -14.91
C PRO A 20 1.28 17.74 -14.33
N GLU A 21 0.42 16.90 -14.90
CA GLU A 21 -0.96 16.68 -14.47
C GLU A 21 -1.09 16.01 -13.09
N HIS A 22 0.00 15.46 -12.57
CA HIS A 22 0.01 14.74 -11.28
C HIS A 22 0.91 15.39 -10.22
N GLN A 23 1.69 16.41 -10.55
CA GLN A 23 2.63 17.05 -9.61
C GLN A 23 1.96 17.55 -8.33
N ASN A 24 0.73 18.07 -8.45
CA ASN A 24 -0.04 18.61 -7.33
C ASN A 24 -0.89 17.55 -6.61
N ARG A 25 -0.77 16.27 -6.96
CA ARG A 25 -1.45 15.20 -6.23
C ARG A 25 -0.79 14.96 -4.88
N ASP A 26 -1.61 14.67 -3.87
CA ASP A 26 -1.13 14.38 -2.50
C ASP A 26 -0.57 12.97 -2.38
N GLY A 27 -0.84 12.09 -3.33
CA GLY A 27 -0.27 10.75 -3.33
C GLY A 27 -0.84 9.80 -4.38
N LEU A 28 -0.50 8.54 -4.22
CA LEU A 28 -0.83 7.43 -5.10
C LEU A 28 -1.47 6.28 -4.32
N ILE A 29 -2.55 5.73 -4.84
CA ILE A 29 -3.16 4.47 -4.37
C ILE A 29 -3.02 3.43 -5.47
N CYS A 30 -2.37 2.30 -5.16
CA CYS A 30 -2.32 1.11 -6.01
C CYS A 30 -3.02 -0.04 -5.31
N ASP A 31 -4.14 -0.50 -5.85
CA ASP A 31 -4.83 -1.70 -5.39
C ASP A 31 -4.93 -2.75 -6.51
N GLY A 32 -5.46 -3.91 -6.18
CA GLY A 32 -5.74 -4.94 -7.19
C GLY A 32 -5.20 -6.31 -6.84
N SER A 33 -5.08 -7.18 -7.86
CA SER A 33 -4.75 -8.59 -7.69
C SER A 33 -3.38 -8.85 -7.06
N ILE A 34 -3.23 -10.02 -6.45
CA ILE A 34 -1.90 -10.50 -6.02
C ILE A 34 -0.98 -10.68 -7.22
N ARG A 35 0.34 -10.71 -6.97
CA ARG A 35 1.37 -10.95 -8.00
C ARG A 35 1.39 -9.96 -9.19
N SER A 36 0.68 -8.86 -9.11
CA SER A 36 0.62 -7.83 -10.16
C SER A 36 1.84 -6.90 -10.23
N GLY A 37 2.80 -7.03 -9.30
CA GLY A 37 4.02 -6.21 -9.28
C GLY A 37 3.87 -4.85 -8.61
N LYS A 38 2.75 -4.58 -7.91
CA LYS A 38 2.51 -3.33 -7.17
C LYS A 38 3.63 -2.99 -6.20
N THR A 39 3.96 -3.91 -5.28
CA THR A 39 4.95 -3.68 -4.22
C THR A 39 6.31 -3.26 -4.78
N VAL A 40 6.78 -3.91 -5.85
CA VAL A 40 8.08 -3.59 -6.48
C VAL A 40 8.05 -2.19 -7.08
N SER A 41 7.07 -1.90 -7.93
CA SER A 41 6.97 -0.59 -8.59
C SER A 41 6.70 0.55 -7.60
N MET A 42 5.92 0.30 -6.55
CA MET A 42 5.67 1.28 -5.47
C MET A 42 6.94 1.57 -4.66
N ALA A 43 7.68 0.54 -4.24
CA ALA A 43 8.89 0.73 -3.44
C ALA A 43 9.99 1.47 -4.25
N ILE A 44 10.23 1.06 -5.50
CA ILE A 44 11.19 1.73 -6.39
C ILE A 44 10.74 3.18 -6.63
N GLY A 45 9.49 3.39 -7.03
CA GLY A 45 8.94 4.73 -7.33
C GLY A 45 8.99 5.67 -6.13
N PHE A 46 8.68 5.17 -4.92
CA PHE A 46 8.75 5.93 -3.68
C PHE A 46 10.18 6.41 -3.38
N ILE A 47 11.18 5.53 -3.52
CA ILE A 47 12.57 5.89 -3.30
C ILE A 47 13.08 6.83 -4.38
N MET A 48 12.76 6.58 -5.65
CA MET A 48 13.13 7.49 -6.75
C MET A 48 12.55 8.89 -6.54
N TRP A 49 11.26 9.00 -6.20
CA TRP A 49 10.61 10.27 -5.91
C TRP A 49 11.29 10.99 -4.74
N SER A 50 11.47 10.30 -3.63
CA SER A 50 12.02 10.91 -2.41
C SER A 50 13.47 11.35 -2.59
N MET A 51 14.28 10.58 -3.32
CA MET A 51 15.67 10.94 -3.61
C MET A 51 15.80 12.07 -4.65
N ALA A 52 14.85 12.19 -5.57
CA ALA A 52 14.80 13.29 -6.54
C ALA A 52 14.34 14.61 -5.90
N SER A 53 13.38 14.53 -4.95
CA SER A 53 12.69 15.70 -4.41
C SER A 53 13.28 16.23 -3.10
N PHE A 54 14.02 15.42 -2.34
CA PHE A 54 14.47 15.75 -0.98
C PHE A 54 15.92 15.38 -0.72
N ASP A 55 16.53 16.04 0.26
CA ASP A 55 17.83 15.71 0.83
C ASP A 55 17.76 15.82 2.35
N LYS A 56 18.40 14.88 3.05
CA LYS A 56 18.46 14.78 4.52
C LYS A 56 17.10 14.80 5.20
N GLN A 57 16.08 14.20 4.54
CA GLN A 57 14.74 14.10 5.07
C GLN A 57 14.43 12.68 5.57
N ASN A 58 13.43 12.61 6.44
CA ASN A 58 12.92 11.36 6.98
C ASN A 58 11.66 10.92 6.24
N PHE A 59 11.58 9.64 5.97
CA PHE A 59 10.45 8.95 5.36
C PHE A 59 10.03 7.78 6.23
N ALA A 60 8.83 7.27 6.03
CA ALA A 60 8.40 6.02 6.64
C ALA A 60 8.05 4.98 5.57
N ILE A 61 8.40 3.72 5.83
CA ILE A 61 7.88 2.56 5.12
C ILE A 61 7.17 1.70 6.15
N CYS A 62 5.87 1.54 5.99
CA CYS A 62 5.00 0.88 6.94
C CYS A 62 4.48 -0.44 6.36
N GLY A 63 4.52 -1.49 7.16
CA GLY A 63 3.90 -2.78 6.89
C GLY A 63 3.06 -3.25 8.06
N ARG A 64 2.35 -4.36 7.92
CA ARG A 64 1.61 -4.94 9.04
C ARG A 64 2.53 -5.29 10.23
N THR A 65 3.68 -5.89 9.94
CA THR A 65 4.77 -6.09 10.91
C THR A 65 6.11 -5.73 10.27
N ILE A 66 7.09 -5.36 11.10
CA ILE A 66 8.44 -5.03 10.60
C ILE A 66 9.09 -6.25 9.95
N GLU A 67 8.87 -7.45 10.49
CA GLU A 67 9.44 -8.70 9.97
C GLU A 67 8.88 -9.04 8.58
N ALA A 68 7.56 -8.90 8.41
CA ALA A 68 6.92 -9.11 7.10
C ALA A 68 7.39 -8.05 6.09
N LEU A 69 7.45 -6.78 6.50
CA LEU A 69 7.95 -5.69 5.67
C LEU A 69 9.39 -5.94 5.22
N ARG A 70 10.27 -6.34 6.14
CA ARG A 70 11.66 -6.68 5.79
C ARG A 70 11.74 -7.81 4.79
N ARG A 71 11.06 -8.91 5.06
CA ARG A 71 11.09 -10.10 4.19
C ARG A 71 10.54 -9.82 2.79
N ASN A 72 9.46 -9.04 2.70
CA ASN A 72 8.73 -8.87 1.45
C ASN A 72 9.22 -7.66 0.62
N VAL A 73 9.81 -6.65 1.27
CA VAL A 73 10.17 -5.37 0.63
C VAL A 73 11.64 -5.04 0.86
N ILE A 74 12.04 -4.82 2.13
CA ILE A 74 13.31 -4.15 2.44
C ILE A 74 14.52 -4.95 1.96
N VAL A 75 14.51 -6.27 2.14
CA VAL A 75 15.63 -7.15 1.72
C VAL A 75 15.89 -7.10 0.21
N HIS A 76 14.89 -6.73 -0.58
CA HIS A 76 14.99 -6.66 -2.03
C HIS A 76 15.39 -5.28 -2.57
N ILE A 77 15.19 -4.22 -1.79
CA ILE A 77 15.47 -2.83 -2.21
C ILE A 77 16.91 -2.65 -2.72
N PRO A 78 17.97 -3.17 -2.07
CA PRO A 78 19.33 -3.03 -2.60
C PRO A 78 19.48 -3.59 -4.02
N THR A 79 18.87 -4.76 -4.28
CA THR A 79 18.90 -5.38 -5.61
C THR A 79 18.05 -4.61 -6.63
N TRP A 80 16.88 -4.11 -6.24
CA TRP A 80 16.01 -3.35 -7.13
C TRP A 80 16.59 -1.99 -7.53
N LEU A 81 17.43 -1.41 -6.67
CA LEU A 81 18.05 -0.09 -6.87
C LEU A 81 19.53 -0.17 -7.23
N GLU A 82 20.05 -1.37 -7.51
CA GLU A 82 21.45 -1.60 -7.87
C GLU A 82 21.86 -0.72 -9.07
N GLY A 83 22.99 -0.05 -8.93
CA GLY A 83 23.51 0.89 -9.93
C GLY A 83 22.83 2.27 -9.95
N MET A 84 21.74 2.48 -9.18
CA MET A 84 21.06 3.78 -9.05
C MET A 84 21.37 4.45 -7.71
N PHE A 85 21.33 3.71 -6.62
CA PHE A 85 21.48 4.22 -5.26
C PHE A 85 22.29 3.25 -4.40
N GLU A 86 23.01 3.80 -3.41
CA GLU A 86 23.58 3.02 -2.33
C GLU A 86 22.55 2.88 -1.21
N VAL A 87 22.35 1.66 -0.73
CA VAL A 87 21.33 1.34 0.30
C VAL A 87 22.00 0.67 1.49
N THR A 88 21.82 1.23 2.67
CA THR A 88 22.33 0.68 3.94
C THR A 88 21.21 0.48 4.93
N GLU A 89 20.90 -0.77 5.31
CA GLU A 89 19.96 -1.10 6.38
C GLU A 89 20.65 -1.08 7.75
N ARG A 90 20.06 -0.37 8.72
CA ARG A 90 20.45 -0.39 10.14
C ARG A 90 19.36 -1.12 10.93
N ARG A 91 19.51 -2.44 11.01
CA ARG A 91 18.47 -3.33 11.57
C ARG A 91 18.10 -3.03 13.02
N SER A 92 19.09 -2.75 13.87
CA SER A 92 18.87 -2.42 15.30
C SER A 92 18.07 -1.15 15.50
N GLU A 93 18.10 -0.23 14.52
CA GLU A 93 17.42 1.06 14.57
C GLU A 93 16.11 1.06 13.74
N ASN A 94 15.74 -0.06 13.14
CA ASN A 94 14.60 -0.16 12.23
C ASN A 94 14.59 0.94 11.16
N LYS A 95 15.74 1.19 10.55
CA LYS A 95 15.85 2.21 9.49
C LYS A 95 16.76 1.77 8.35
N MET A 96 16.55 2.38 7.22
CA MET A 96 17.36 2.26 6.02
C MET A 96 17.79 3.66 5.59
N VAL A 97 19.03 3.79 5.13
CA VAL A 97 19.55 5.03 4.54
C VAL A 97 19.81 4.77 3.06
N VAL A 98 19.34 5.66 2.21
CA VAL A 98 19.61 5.64 0.77
C VAL A 98 20.42 6.85 0.40
N THR A 99 21.48 6.66 -0.38
CA THR A 99 22.41 7.73 -0.78
C THR A 99 22.67 7.72 -2.28
N ILE A 100 22.91 8.90 -2.83
CA ILE A 100 23.44 9.12 -4.18
C ILE A 100 24.31 10.39 -4.19
N GLY A 101 25.57 10.24 -4.48
CA GLY A 101 26.52 11.36 -4.37
C GLY A 101 26.49 11.97 -2.97
N ASN A 102 26.17 13.26 -2.86
CA ASN A 102 26.11 13.98 -1.59
C ASN A 102 24.71 14.02 -0.96
N ARG A 103 23.69 13.42 -1.61
CA ARG A 103 22.32 13.35 -1.09
C ARG A 103 22.08 12.09 -0.30
N SER A 104 21.32 12.21 0.79
CA SER A 104 20.92 11.06 1.61
C SER A 104 19.58 11.29 2.26
N ASN A 105 18.74 10.25 2.28
CA ASN A 105 17.48 10.25 3.01
C ASN A 105 17.38 9.02 3.92
N THR A 106 16.65 9.17 5.02
CA THR A 106 16.45 8.10 6.01
C THR A 106 15.02 7.59 5.95
N TYR A 107 14.87 6.27 5.89
CA TYR A 107 13.58 5.58 5.82
C TYR A 107 13.40 4.75 7.10
N TYR A 108 12.47 5.16 7.96
CA TYR A 108 12.12 4.44 9.17
C TYR A 108 11.11 3.34 8.85
N LEU A 109 11.30 2.16 9.45
CA LEU A 109 10.47 0.98 9.24
C LEU A 109 9.52 0.81 10.41
N PHE A 110 8.22 0.80 10.14
CA PHE A 110 7.20 0.65 11.17
C PHE A 110 6.28 -0.54 10.88
N GLY A 111 5.81 -1.18 11.98
CA GLY A 111 4.78 -2.20 11.94
C GLY A 111 3.47 -1.68 12.51
N GLY A 112 2.41 -1.66 11.72
CA GLY A 112 1.05 -1.33 12.15
C GLY A 112 0.25 -2.60 12.45
N ARG A 113 0.56 -3.29 13.56
CA ARG A 113 -0.05 -4.58 13.90
C ARG A 113 -1.42 -4.45 14.54
N ASP A 114 -1.57 -3.51 15.45
CA ASP A 114 -2.74 -3.28 16.29
C ASP A 114 -2.95 -1.78 16.56
N GLU A 115 -4.05 -1.45 17.24
CA GLU A 115 -4.43 -0.06 17.52
C GLU A 115 -3.39 0.70 18.34
N SER A 116 -2.57 0.05 19.17
CA SER A 116 -1.52 0.71 19.96
C SER A 116 -0.29 1.10 19.13
N SER A 117 -0.15 0.54 17.94
CA SER A 117 1.00 0.77 17.05
C SER A 117 1.15 2.23 16.61
N TYR A 118 0.10 3.06 16.71
CA TYR A 118 0.19 4.48 16.37
C TYR A 118 1.22 5.23 17.24
N THR A 119 1.51 4.73 18.44
CA THR A 119 2.50 5.33 19.36
C THR A 119 3.93 5.25 18.82
N LEU A 120 4.22 4.24 18.00
CA LEU A 120 5.56 4.02 17.45
C LEU A 120 6.01 5.13 16.48
N ILE A 121 5.06 5.83 15.86
CA ILE A 121 5.34 6.86 14.86
C ILE A 121 5.16 8.28 15.41
N GLN A 122 4.91 8.42 16.71
CA GLN A 122 4.80 9.72 17.34
C GLN A 122 6.15 10.45 17.40
N GLY A 123 6.10 11.79 17.32
CA GLY A 123 7.28 12.65 17.52
C GLY A 123 8.23 12.74 16.33
N ILE A 124 8.00 11.99 15.23
CA ILE A 124 8.80 12.10 14.00
C ILE A 124 8.14 13.06 13.00
N THR A 125 8.96 13.80 12.27
CA THR A 125 8.55 14.57 11.09
C THR A 125 8.96 13.86 9.83
N LEU A 126 8.03 13.66 8.90
CA LEU A 126 8.22 12.90 7.67
C LEU A 126 8.00 13.78 6.43
N ALA A 127 8.77 13.50 5.39
CA ALA A 127 8.58 14.04 4.04
C ALA A 127 7.72 13.12 3.15
N GLY A 128 7.33 11.96 3.63
CA GLY A 128 6.43 11.05 2.95
C GLY A 128 6.35 9.68 3.59
N VAL A 129 5.34 8.91 3.22
CA VAL A 129 5.11 7.57 3.76
C VAL A 129 4.63 6.60 2.67
N LEU A 130 5.20 5.40 2.68
CA LEU A 130 4.76 4.26 1.90
C LEU A 130 4.13 3.23 2.83
N PHE A 131 2.88 2.85 2.57
CA PHE A 131 2.17 1.77 3.24
C PHE A 131 2.11 0.55 2.33
N ASP A 132 2.77 -0.52 2.72
CA ASP A 132 2.64 -1.82 2.06
C ASP A 132 1.57 -2.66 2.76
N GLU A 133 0.55 -3.10 2.02
CA GLU A 133 -0.62 -3.79 2.54
C GLU A 133 -1.47 -2.93 3.52
N VAL A 134 -1.76 -1.67 3.18
CA VAL A 134 -2.47 -0.72 4.05
C VAL A 134 -3.83 -1.24 4.55
N ALA A 135 -4.52 -2.07 3.78
CA ALA A 135 -5.78 -2.68 4.19
C ALA A 135 -5.65 -3.63 5.40
N LEU A 136 -4.45 -4.07 5.74
CA LEU A 136 -4.19 -4.92 6.90
C LEU A 136 -3.77 -4.13 8.16
N MET A 137 -3.70 -2.79 8.06
CA MET A 137 -3.27 -1.93 9.17
C MET A 137 -4.46 -1.27 9.85
N PRO A 138 -4.37 -1.02 11.18
CA PRO A 138 -5.35 -0.22 11.89
C PRO A 138 -5.45 1.20 11.33
N ARG A 139 -6.67 1.72 11.26
CA ARG A 139 -6.93 3.07 10.78
C ARG A 139 -6.17 4.13 11.58
N SER A 140 -6.16 4.00 12.90
CA SER A 140 -5.45 4.90 13.82
C SER A 140 -3.96 5.03 13.50
N PHE A 141 -3.30 3.92 13.19
CA PHE A 141 -1.89 3.90 12.79
C PHE A 141 -1.66 4.63 11.47
N VAL A 142 -2.48 4.36 10.46
CA VAL A 142 -2.35 4.97 9.13
C VAL A 142 -2.59 6.48 9.20
N GLU A 143 -3.64 6.92 9.90
CA GLU A 143 -3.95 8.35 10.09
C GLU A 143 -2.84 9.07 10.88
N GLN A 144 -2.28 8.42 11.90
CA GLN A 144 -1.16 8.99 12.65
C GLN A 144 0.10 9.13 11.79
N ALA A 145 0.43 8.13 10.97
CA ALA A 145 1.58 8.19 10.07
C ALA A 145 1.45 9.32 9.05
N MET A 146 0.25 9.49 8.47
CA MET A 146 -0.02 10.59 7.56
C MET A 146 0.09 11.96 8.25
N ALA A 147 -0.39 12.08 9.49
CA ALA A 147 -0.29 13.32 10.27
C ALA A 147 1.17 13.72 10.58
N ARG A 148 2.13 12.81 10.46
CA ARG A 148 3.57 13.11 10.58
C ARG A 148 4.17 13.68 9.31
N CYS A 149 3.52 13.56 8.16
CA CYS A 149 3.99 14.08 6.88
C CYS A 149 3.71 15.59 6.77
N SER A 150 4.51 16.40 7.44
CA SER A 150 4.36 17.86 7.53
C SER A 150 5.44 18.65 6.79
N VAL A 151 6.34 17.98 6.09
CA VAL A 151 7.30 18.63 5.20
C VAL A 151 6.60 19.06 3.91
N SER A 152 6.89 20.26 3.42
CA SER A 152 6.31 20.77 2.17
C SER A 152 6.62 19.82 1.01
N GLY A 153 5.60 19.49 0.22
CA GLY A 153 5.73 18.53 -0.89
C GLY A 153 5.65 17.07 -0.48
N SER A 154 5.35 16.77 0.80
CA SER A 154 5.15 15.39 1.25
C SER A 154 4.03 14.69 0.50
N LYS A 155 4.17 13.36 0.31
CA LYS A 155 3.19 12.54 -0.42
C LYS A 155 2.93 11.20 0.27
N PHE A 156 1.72 10.68 0.06
CA PHE A 156 1.27 9.38 0.58
C PHE A 156 1.26 8.33 -0.52
N TRP A 157 1.79 7.16 -0.24
CA TRP A 157 1.84 6.03 -1.16
C TRP A 157 1.17 4.83 -0.52
N PHE A 158 0.06 4.36 -1.09
CA PHE A 158 -0.73 3.26 -0.54
C PHE A 158 -0.76 2.08 -1.49
N ASN A 159 -0.33 0.92 -0.99
CA ASN A 159 -0.41 -0.36 -1.68
C ASN A 159 -1.31 -1.31 -0.90
N CYS A 160 -2.24 -1.99 -1.57
CA CYS A 160 -3.06 -3.04 -0.95
C CYS A 160 -3.61 -4.05 -1.95
N ASN A 161 -4.04 -5.17 -1.40
CA ASN A 161 -4.97 -6.08 -2.06
C ASN A 161 -6.39 -5.80 -1.53
N PRO A 162 -7.44 -6.10 -2.32
CA PRO A 162 -8.80 -5.88 -1.92
C PRO A 162 -9.25 -6.74 -0.73
N GLU A 163 -10.09 -6.15 0.09
CA GLU A 163 -10.80 -6.76 1.19
C GLU A 163 -12.33 -6.67 0.97
N SER A 164 -13.11 -6.50 2.03
CA SER A 164 -14.54 -6.25 1.95
C SER A 164 -14.85 -4.83 1.46
N PRO A 165 -15.93 -4.60 0.68
CA PRO A 165 -16.40 -3.26 0.34
C PRO A 165 -16.79 -2.42 1.56
N GLY A 166 -17.02 -3.08 2.71
CA GLY A 166 -17.25 -2.42 4.00
C GLY A 166 -16.00 -1.85 4.65
N HIS A 167 -14.81 -2.20 4.15
CA HIS A 167 -13.53 -1.79 4.73
C HIS A 167 -13.34 -0.27 4.70
N TRP A 168 -12.80 0.31 5.78
CA TRP A 168 -12.63 1.76 5.94
C TRP A 168 -11.80 2.37 4.81
N PHE A 169 -10.69 1.70 4.41
CA PHE A 169 -9.78 2.22 3.38
C PHE A 169 -10.46 2.31 2.01
N TYR A 170 -11.30 1.31 1.66
CA TYR A 170 -12.09 1.34 0.43
C TYR A 170 -13.07 2.50 0.42
N LYS A 171 -13.87 2.65 1.50
CA LYS A 171 -14.90 3.69 1.61
C LYS A 171 -14.33 5.10 1.64
N GLU A 172 -13.24 5.30 2.40
CA GLU A 172 -12.72 6.64 2.70
C GLU A 172 -11.59 7.08 1.78
N TRP A 173 -10.91 6.15 1.11
CA TRP A 173 -9.76 6.46 0.27
C TRP A 173 -9.96 6.05 -1.19
N ILE A 174 -10.24 4.79 -1.48
CA ILE A 174 -10.33 4.34 -2.88
C ILE A 174 -11.52 4.98 -3.57
N ARG A 175 -12.72 4.91 -2.97
CA ARG A 175 -13.93 5.52 -3.55
C ARG A 175 -13.88 7.04 -3.62
N LYS A 176 -13.08 7.67 -2.78
CA LYS A 176 -12.92 9.12 -2.70
C LYS A 176 -11.55 9.59 -3.20
N ALA A 177 -10.85 8.79 -4.00
CA ALA A 177 -9.49 9.10 -4.42
C ALA A 177 -9.37 10.47 -5.12
N ALA A 178 -10.32 10.81 -5.98
CA ALA A 178 -10.35 12.12 -6.65
C ALA A 178 -10.59 13.26 -5.67
N GLU A 179 -11.54 13.12 -4.72
CA GLU A 179 -11.85 14.12 -3.69
C GLU A 179 -10.66 14.34 -2.74
N ARG A 180 -9.85 13.29 -2.51
CA ARG A 180 -8.64 13.33 -1.69
C ARG A 180 -7.37 13.67 -2.47
N ASN A 181 -7.54 14.17 -3.68
CA ASN A 181 -6.42 14.53 -4.56
C ASN A 181 -5.39 13.42 -4.78
N MET A 182 -5.85 12.15 -4.77
CA MET A 182 -5.01 10.97 -4.98
C MET A 182 -5.06 10.51 -6.43
N LEU A 183 -3.92 10.06 -6.97
CA LEU A 183 -3.91 9.22 -8.16
C LEU A 183 -4.30 7.79 -7.75
N TYR A 184 -5.22 7.19 -8.49
CA TYR A 184 -5.64 5.81 -8.26
C TYR A 184 -5.32 4.93 -9.45
N LEU A 185 -4.63 3.82 -9.20
CA LEU A 185 -4.25 2.82 -10.21
C LEU A 185 -4.69 1.43 -9.72
N HIS A 186 -5.53 0.77 -10.51
CA HIS A 186 -5.95 -0.60 -10.26
C HIS A 186 -5.09 -1.57 -11.06
N PHE A 187 -4.56 -2.61 -10.40
CA PHE A 187 -3.65 -3.59 -10.97
C PHE A 187 -4.30 -4.97 -11.11
N THR A 188 -3.97 -5.65 -12.20
CA THR A 188 -4.26 -7.07 -12.43
C THR A 188 -2.97 -7.88 -12.56
N MET A 189 -3.03 -9.21 -12.58
CA MET A 189 -1.85 -10.04 -12.80
C MET A 189 -1.19 -9.78 -14.16
N ASP A 190 -1.95 -9.30 -15.15
CA ASP A 190 -1.43 -8.98 -16.50
C ASP A 190 -0.50 -7.76 -16.49
N ASP A 191 -0.57 -6.93 -15.45
CA ASP A 191 0.36 -5.83 -15.25
C ASP A 191 1.77 -6.31 -14.82
N ASN A 192 1.95 -7.59 -14.52
CA ASN A 192 3.25 -8.17 -14.19
C ASN A 192 3.80 -8.99 -15.37
N LEU A 193 4.56 -8.34 -16.24
CA LEU A 193 5.13 -8.98 -17.44
C LEU A 193 6.16 -10.08 -17.12
N SER A 194 6.65 -10.15 -15.88
CA SER A 194 7.56 -11.21 -15.43
C SER A 194 6.83 -12.48 -14.96
N LEU A 195 5.50 -12.46 -14.93
CA LEU A 195 4.70 -13.58 -14.48
C LEU A 195 4.38 -14.50 -15.67
N ASP A 196 4.92 -15.71 -15.63
CA ASP A 196 4.69 -16.75 -16.64
C ASP A 196 3.20 -17.15 -16.69
N GLU A 197 2.67 -17.38 -17.90
CA GLU A 197 1.27 -17.77 -18.12
C GLU A 197 0.89 -19.07 -17.38
N LYS A 198 1.81 -20.03 -17.27
CA LYS A 198 1.60 -21.26 -16.50
C LYS A 198 1.44 -20.98 -15.00
N ILE A 199 2.16 -19.97 -14.50
CA ILE A 199 2.03 -19.54 -13.10
C ILE A 199 0.73 -18.79 -12.90
N LYS A 200 0.31 -17.93 -13.84
CA LYS A 200 -1.01 -17.26 -13.80
C LYS A 200 -2.14 -18.29 -13.75
N ALA A 201 -2.15 -19.22 -14.68
CA ALA A 201 -3.17 -20.29 -14.74
C ALA A 201 -3.22 -21.11 -13.45
N ARG A 202 -2.05 -21.36 -12.80
CA ARG A 202 -2.00 -22.03 -11.50
C ARG A 202 -2.68 -21.22 -10.41
N TYR A 203 -2.44 -19.90 -10.34
CA TYR A 203 -3.10 -19.03 -9.38
C TYR A 203 -4.61 -18.94 -9.62
N GLU A 204 -5.04 -18.83 -10.87
CA GLU A 204 -6.46 -18.85 -11.25
C GLU A 204 -7.15 -20.14 -10.82
N GLY A 205 -6.49 -21.29 -10.94
CA GLY A 205 -7.01 -22.57 -10.51
C GLY A 205 -6.97 -22.82 -8.99
N MET A 206 -6.18 -22.03 -8.22
CA MET A 206 -6.07 -22.19 -6.77
C MET A 206 -7.21 -21.53 -5.99
N TYR A 207 -7.86 -20.53 -6.56
CA TYR A 207 -8.87 -19.74 -5.88
C TYR A 207 -10.24 -19.91 -6.53
N SER A 208 -11.29 -19.80 -5.72
CA SER A 208 -12.70 -19.81 -6.16
C SER A 208 -13.52 -18.80 -5.36
N GLY A 209 -14.71 -18.45 -5.85
CA GLY A 209 -15.63 -17.54 -5.18
C GLY A 209 -14.97 -16.20 -4.84
N VAL A 210 -15.21 -15.72 -3.63
CA VAL A 210 -14.72 -14.42 -3.14
C VAL A 210 -13.19 -14.29 -3.17
N PHE A 211 -12.46 -15.36 -2.96
CA PHE A 211 -10.99 -15.32 -3.00
C PHE A 211 -10.48 -15.17 -4.43
N TYR A 212 -11.17 -15.76 -5.41
CA TYR A 212 -10.88 -15.54 -6.82
C TYR A 212 -11.10 -14.07 -7.20
N ASP A 213 -12.25 -13.51 -6.80
CA ASP A 213 -12.55 -12.11 -7.08
C ASP A 213 -11.55 -11.16 -6.43
N ARG A 214 -11.17 -11.38 -5.16
CA ARG A 214 -10.20 -10.52 -4.44
C ARG A 214 -8.78 -10.67 -4.96
N TYR A 215 -8.30 -11.90 -5.09
CA TYR A 215 -6.87 -12.15 -5.32
C TYR A 215 -6.52 -12.21 -6.80
N ILE A 216 -7.44 -12.68 -7.65
CA ILE A 216 -7.21 -12.80 -9.09
C ILE A 216 -7.74 -11.57 -9.83
N ARG A 217 -9.01 -11.23 -9.64
CA ARG A 217 -9.62 -10.08 -10.29
C ARG A 217 -9.30 -8.74 -9.63
N GLY A 218 -8.82 -8.76 -8.39
CA GLY A 218 -8.52 -7.54 -7.64
C GLY A 218 -9.75 -6.75 -7.19
N LEU A 219 -10.89 -7.40 -6.99
CA LEU A 219 -12.16 -6.75 -6.70
C LEU A 219 -12.43 -6.67 -5.19
N TRP A 220 -12.94 -5.53 -4.75
CA TRP A 220 -13.48 -5.36 -3.40
C TRP A 220 -14.86 -6.00 -3.33
N THR A 221 -14.93 -7.19 -2.80
CA THR A 221 -16.16 -8.00 -2.78
C THR A 221 -16.46 -8.56 -1.40
N VAL A 222 -17.73 -8.80 -1.14
CA VAL A 222 -18.19 -9.43 0.12
C VAL A 222 -17.88 -10.92 0.07
N ALA A 223 -17.36 -11.48 1.16
CA ALA A 223 -17.24 -12.92 1.28
C ALA A 223 -18.64 -13.55 1.19
N GLU A 224 -18.90 -14.34 0.18
CA GLU A 224 -20.04 -15.22 0.14
C GLU A 224 -19.87 -16.28 1.22
N GLY A 225 -20.70 -16.25 2.20
CA GLY A 225 -20.62 -17.07 3.40
C GLY A 225 -21.29 -16.38 4.56
N LEU A 226 -22.35 -15.62 4.27
CA LEU A 226 -23.35 -15.35 5.29
C LEU A 226 -23.83 -16.71 5.78
N ILE A 227 -23.54 -17.01 7.07
CA ILE A 227 -24.07 -18.21 7.77
C ILE A 227 -25.59 -18.33 7.53
N TYR A 228 -26.21 -17.21 7.18
CA TYR A 228 -27.61 -17.10 6.77
C TYR A 228 -27.68 -16.39 5.41
N THR A 229 -27.71 -17.15 4.32
CA THR A 229 -27.89 -16.64 2.94
C THR A 229 -29.19 -15.88 2.75
N MET A 230 -30.18 -16.12 3.62
CA MET A 230 -31.48 -15.45 3.65
C MET A 230 -31.52 -14.15 4.46
N PHE A 231 -30.39 -13.75 5.14
CA PHE A 231 -30.37 -12.54 5.95
C PHE A 231 -30.43 -11.30 5.05
N ASN A 232 -31.55 -10.57 5.18
CA ASN A 232 -31.73 -9.27 4.54
C ASN A 232 -31.90 -8.22 5.66
N LYS A 233 -30.99 -7.23 5.67
CA LYS A 233 -30.93 -6.20 6.70
C LYS A 233 -32.23 -5.42 6.81
N ASP A 234 -32.88 -5.12 5.68
CA ASP A 234 -34.13 -4.36 5.63
C ASP A 234 -35.36 -5.15 6.12
N TYR A 235 -35.23 -6.48 6.15
CA TYR A 235 -36.28 -7.39 6.56
C TYR A 235 -36.08 -7.98 7.96
N HIS A 236 -34.85 -8.18 8.37
CA HIS A 236 -34.50 -8.89 9.60
C HIS A 236 -33.95 -7.98 10.71
N VAL A 237 -33.70 -6.71 10.43
CA VAL A 237 -33.30 -5.72 11.44
C VAL A 237 -34.49 -4.83 11.75
N VAL A 238 -35.17 -5.12 12.86
CA VAL A 238 -36.26 -4.27 13.37
C VAL A 238 -35.69 -3.30 14.43
N PRO A 239 -36.21 -2.05 14.49
CA PRO A 239 -35.88 -1.15 15.59
C PRO A 239 -36.26 -1.80 16.92
N VAL A 240 -35.36 -1.80 17.89
CA VAL A 240 -35.64 -2.29 19.22
C VAL A 240 -36.64 -1.33 19.89
N SER A 241 -37.87 -1.74 20.05
CA SER A 241 -38.80 -1.09 20.99
C SER A 241 -38.49 -1.60 22.39
N TYR A 242 -37.99 -0.71 23.26
CA TYR A 242 -37.83 -1.02 24.68
C TYR A 242 -39.21 -1.20 25.32
N THR A 243 -39.69 -2.42 25.40
CA THR A 243 -40.73 -2.77 26.33
C THR A 243 -40.07 -2.94 27.70
N HIS A 244 -40.34 -2.04 28.62
CA HIS A 244 -39.96 -2.20 30.01
C HIS A 244 -40.64 -3.47 30.54
N LEU A 245 -39.86 -4.51 30.79
CA LEU A 245 -40.24 -5.55 31.73
C LEU A 245 -40.11 -4.97 33.14
N ARG A 246 -41.26 -4.83 33.81
CA ARG A 246 -41.33 -4.59 35.25
C ARG A 246 -40.95 -5.86 35.99
#